data_754f776ecdaf63f9143fc3405f1c1f2b
#
_entry.id   754f776ecdaf63f9143fc3405f1c1f2b
#
_cell.length_a   1.000
_cell.length_b   1.000
_cell.length_c   1.000
_cell.angle_alpha   90.00
_cell.angle_beta   90.00
_cell.angle_gamma   90.00
#
_symmetry.space_group_name_H-M   'P 1'
#
loop_
_entity.id
_entity.type
_entity.pdbx_description
1 polymer ?
#
loop_
_entity_poly.entity_id
_entity_poly.type
_entity_poly.pdbx_seq_one_letter_code
_entity_poly.pdbx_strand_id
1 'polypeptide(L)'
;MSKRVKKLYKVFSRSQYNKETNERSKRGQKVLVKIKKEFAYENNQKKDINNKIAHYVAANYEFVAYQNDPINEWQRLFGRRIYQTSIGGFRDTLKRKVSTPLEVDRFTKTTGICMYCGYSLHLNLSERVFKCPSCGRVQDRDVSAANAIEYEGLSLRNVGETLADDDVYTSSMLEYLKSIPHVKASIAGEARSPKQTDVAQEAPSARIG
;
A
#
# COMPACT_ATOMS: atom_id res chain seq x y z
N MET A 1 -2.82 11.93 -9.26
CA MET A 1 -2.79 13.36 -9.69
C MET A 1 -4.19 13.91 -9.63
N SER A 2 -4.41 14.94 -8.83
CA SER A 2 -5.72 15.56 -8.61
C SER A 2 -6.32 16.15 -9.90
N LYS A 3 -7.66 16.27 -9.95
CA LYS A 3 -8.35 16.91 -11.08
C LYS A 3 -7.83 18.35 -11.32
N ARG A 4 -7.47 19.05 -10.23
CA ARG A 4 -6.94 20.41 -10.27
C ARG A 4 -5.57 20.47 -10.97
N VAL A 5 -4.66 19.57 -10.62
CA VAL A 5 -3.34 19.48 -11.26
C VAL A 5 -3.47 19.14 -12.74
N LYS A 6 -4.38 18.22 -13.13
CA LYS A 6 -4.64 17.92 -14.55
C LYS A 6 -5.08 19.15 -15.35
N LYS A 7 -5.96 20.00 -14.76
CA LYS A 7 -6.39 21.27 -15.40
C LYS A 7 -5.20 22.22 -15.56
N LEU A 8 -4.38 22.37 -14.53
CA LEU A 8 -3.19 23.24 -14.60
C LEU A 8 -2.20 22.79 -15.67
N TYR A 9 -1.97 21.46 -15.81
CA TYR A 9 -1.12 20.93 -16.87
C TYR A 9 -1.66 21.21 -18.28
N LYS A 10 -2.98 21.15 -18.50
CA LYS A 10 -3.59 21.55 -19.78
C LYS A 10 -3.32 23.03 -20.11
N VAL A 11 -3.39 23.90 -19.12
CA VAL A 11 -3.07 25.32 -19.33
C VAL A 11 -1.58 25.53 -19.56
N PHE A 12 -0.75 24.81 -18.82
CA PHE A 12 0.70 24.87 -18.96
C PHE A 12 1.18 24.39 -20.35
N SER A 13 0.65 23.27 -20.85
CA SER A 13 1.02 22.73 -22.15
C SER A 13 0.66 23.67 -23.33
N ARG A 14 -0.40 24.47 -23.16
CA ARG A 14 -0.84 25.47 -24.16
C ARG A 14 -0.09 26.79 -24.07
N SER A 15 0.74 27.00 -23.04
CA SER A 15 1.51 28.23 -22.91
C SER A 15 2.66 28.26 -23.90
N GLN A 16 2.89 29.43 -24.50
CA GLN A 16 3.98 29.60 -25.47
C GLN A 16 5.34 29.28 -24.83
N TYR A 17 6.19 28.61 -25.60
CA TYR A 17 7.55 28.22 -25.24
C TYR A 17 8.52 28.82 -26.26
N ASN A 18 9.47 29.61 -25.79
CA ASN A 18 10.55 30.11 -26.63
C ASN A 18 11.70 29.11 -26.61
N LYS A 19 12.06 28.56 -27.78
CA LYS A 19 13.14 27.61 -27.92
C LYS A 19 14.52 28.22 -27.76
N GLU A 20 14.70 29.49 -28.12
CA GLU A 20 15.99 30.17 -28.05
C GLU A 20 16.35 30.50 -26.61
N THR A 21 15.43 31.00 -25.80
CA THR A 21 15.65 31.33 -24.40
C THR A 21 15.42 30.15 -23.46
N ASN A 22 14.94 29.02 -23.97
CA ASN A 22 14.51 27.85 -23.18
C ASN A 22 13.46 28.20 -22.09
N GLU A 23 12.66 29.22 -22.33
CA GLU A 23 11.70 29.73 -21.34
C GLU A 23 10.25 29.69 -21.85
N ARG A 24 9.34 29.55 -20.91
CA ARG A 24 7.93 29.72 -21.17
C ARG A 24 7.47 31.14 -20.91
N SER A 25 6.39 31.55 -21.59
CA SER A 25 5.77 32.85 -21.37
C SER A 25 5.50 33.11 -19.88
N LYS A 26 5.45 34.39 -19.47
CA LYS A 26 5.12 34.80 -18.07
C LYS A 26 3.87 34.08 -17.51
N ARG A 27 2.84 33.84 -18.35
CA ARG A 27 1.66 33.06 -17.98
C ARG A 27 2.02 31.60 -17.70
N GLY A 28 2.85 30.97 -18.51
CA GLY A 28 3.31 29.60 -18.32
C GLY A 28 4.11 29.44 -17.03
N GLN A 29 5.01 30.38 -16.74
CA GLN A 29 5.78 30.38 -15.49
C GLN A 29 4.88 30.51 -14.25
N LYS A 30 3.87 31.41 -14.27
CA LYS A 30 2.89 31.52 -13.18
C LYS A 30 2.10 30.22 -12.97
N VAL A 31 1.74 29.52 -14.05
CA VAL A 31 1.04 28.22 -13.96
C VAL A 31 1.96 27.15 -13.39
N LEU A 32 3.24 27.14 -13.78
CA LEU A 32 4.23 26.21 -13.23
C LEU A 32 4.39 26.36 -11.72
N VAL A 33 4.43 27.60 -11.22
CA VAL A 33 4.47 27.87 -9.77
C VAL A 33 3.22 27.30 -9.07
N LYS A 34 2.04 27.44 -9.67
CA LYS A 34 0.80 26.87 -9.12
C LYS A 34 0.88 25.33 -9.10
N ILE A 35 1.39 24.70 -10.16
CA ILE A 35 1.59 23.25 -10.22
C ILE A 35 2.55 22.79 -9.10
N LYS A 36 3.69 23.47 -8.93
CA LYS A 36 4.65 23.17 -7.85
C LYS A 36 4.00 23.29 -6.45
N LYS A 37 3.19 24.32 -6.22
CA LYS A 37 2.45 24.49 -4.94
C LYS A 37 1.45 23.34 -4.68
N GLU A 38 0.71 22.90 -5.70
CA GLU A 38 -0.22 21.76 -5.55
C GLU A 38 0.53 20.46 -5.23
N PHE A 39 1.66 20.19 -5.89
CA PHE A 39 2.47 19.01 -5.55
C PHE A 39 3.08 19.10 -4.16
N ALA A 40 3.54 20.29 -3.75
CA ALA A 40 4.04 20.48 -2.39
C ALA A 40 2.94 20.20 -1.36
N TYR A 41 1.73 20.67 -1.61
CA TYR A 41 0.57 20.39 -0.76
C TYR A 41 0.24 18.89 -0.70
N GLU A 42 0.12 18.21 -1.85
CA GLU A 42 -0.11 16.74 -1.90
C GLU A 42 0.99 15.99 -1.15
N ASN A 43 2.26 16.38 -1.29
CA ASN A 43 3.37 15.73 -0.59
C ASN A 43 3.36 15.99 0.92
N ASN A 44 2.99 17.19 1.35
CA ASN A 44 2.88 17.51 2.78
C ASN A 44 1.74 16.73 3.44
N GLN A 45 0.60 16.55 2.75
CA GLN A 45 -0.48 15.69 3.24
C GLN A 45 -0.02 14.24 3.42
N LYS A 46 0.71 13.68 2.45
CA LYS A 46 1.27 12.32 2.55
C LYS A 46 2.24 12.19 3.71
N LYS A 47 3.13 13.17 3.88
CA LYS A 47 4.07 13.19 5.02
C LYS A 47 3.34 13.26 6.35
N ASP A 48 2.29 14.05 6.46
CA ASP A 48 1.47 14.17 7.66
C ASP A 48 0.79 12.84 8.01
N ILE A 49 0.15 12.21 7.02
CA ILE A 49 -0.48 10.88 7.18
C ILE A 49 0.57 9.85 7.60
N ASN A 50 1.70 9.76 6.89
CA ASN A 50 2.77 8.83 7.23
C ASN A 50 3.28 9.03 8.66
N ASN A 51 3.46 10.28 9.08
CA ASN A 51 3.89 10.62 10.43
C ASN A 51 2.87 10.20 11.50
N LYS A 52 1.58 10.42 11.25
CA LYS A 52 0.50 10.06 12.17
C LYS A 52 0.39 8.55 12.32
N ILE A 53 0.38 7.80 11.20
CA ILE A 53 0.32 6.34 11.23
C ILE A 53 1.55 5.76 11.92
N ALA A 54 2.75 6.23 11.56
CA ALA A 54 3.98 5.74 12.18
C ALA A 54 4.08 6.09 13.67
N HIS A 55 3.50 7.23 14.10
CA HIS A 55 3.42 7.56 15.52
C HIS A 55 2.46 6.63 16.26
N TYR A 56 1.29 6.38 15.70
CA TYR A 56 0.33 5.43 16.26
C TYR A 56 0.95 4.04 16.43
N VAL A 57 1.60 3.54 15.38
CA VAL A 57 2.27 2.23 15.41
C VAL A 57 3.36 2.22 16.49
N ALA A 58 4.22 3.23 16.55
CA ALA A 58 5.30 3.30 17.54
C ALA A 58 4.79 3.42 18.99
N ALA A 59 3.59 3.97 19.19
CA ALA A 59 3.00 4.11 20.53
C ALA A 59 2.29 2.84 21.01
N ASN A 60 1.85 1.96 20.10
CA ASN A 60 1.02 0.81 20.43
C ASN A 60 1.73 -0.54 20.23
N TYR A 61 2.86 -0.57 19.50
CA TYR A 61 3.59 -1.80 19.19
C TYR A 61 5.06 -1.67 19.53
N GLU A 62 5.61 -2.65 20.23
CA GLU A 62 7.03 -2.70 20.59
C GLU A 62 7.89 -3.09 19.38
N PHE A 63 7.39 -4.00 18.57
CA PHE A 63 8.07 -4.52 17.37
C PHE A 63 7.27 -4.21 16.13
N VAL A 64 7.96 -3.94 15.04
CA VAL A 64 7.33 -3.82 13.72
C VAL A 64 8.20 -4.52 12.70
N ALA A 65 7.70 -5.61 12.16
CA ALA A 65 8.34 -6.33 11.08
C ALA A 65 7.91 -5.77 9.71
N TYR A 66 8.85 -5.69 8.80
CA TYR A 66 8.59 -5.30 7.42
C TYR A 66 9.58 -5.99 6.48
N GLN A 67 9.12 -6.29 5.27
CA GLN A 67 9.98 -6.87 4.25
C GLN A 67 10.80 -5.79 3.55
N ASN A 68 12.08 -6.07 3.28
CA ASN A 68 12.98 -5.13 2.61
C ASN A 68 12.80 -5.15 1.09
N ASP A 69 11.61 -4.76 0.65
CA ASP A 69 11.26 -4.72 -0.76
C ASP A 69 12.00 -3.60 -1.50
N PRO A 70 12.40 -3.84 -2.76
CA PRO A 70 13.11 -2.87 -3.59
C PRO A 70 12.15 -1.84 -4.19
N ILE A 71 11.64 -0.93 -3.36
CA ILE A 71 10.63 0.07 -3.76
C ILE A 71 11.11 0.93 -4.95
N ASN A 72 12.41 1.20 -5.04
CA ASN A 72 12.99 1.94 -6.17
C ASN A 72 12.86 1.17 -7.50
N GLU A 73 13.00 -0.17 -7.46
CA GLU A 73 12.79 -1.03 -8.63
C GLU A 73 11.31 -1.05 -9.01
N TRP A 74 10.41 -1.10 -8.03
CA TRP A 74 8.97 -0.99 -8.26
C TRP A 74 8.59 0.35 -8.89
N GLN A 75 9.26 1.45 -8.49
CA GLN A 75 9.05 2.75 -9.12
C GLN A 75 9.44 2.77 -10.60
N ARG A 76 10.49 2.04 -10.98
CA ARG A 76 10.92 1.89 -12.39
C ARG A 76 9.90 1.09 -13.21
N LEU A 77 9.34 0.01 -12.62
CA LEU A 77 8.37 -0.87 -13.29
C LEU A 77 6.96 -0.26 -13.36
N PHE A 78 6.47 0.28 -12.25
CA PHE A 78 5.10 0.77 -12.11
C PHE A 78 5.00 2.31 -12.11
N GLY A 79 6.12 2.99 -12.19
CA GLY A 79 6.23 4.42 -12.38
C GLY A 79 5.51 5.26 -11.31
N ARG A 80 4.75 6.24 -11.82
CA ARG A 80 4.07 7.23 -10.97
C ARG A 80 3.10 6.62 -9.94
N ARG A 81 2.54 5.44 -10.18
CA ARG A 81 1.59 4.81 -9.26
C ARG A 81 2.25 4.53 -7.92
N ILE A 82 3.43 3.92 -7.91
CA ILE A 82 4.18 3.63 -6.66
C ILE A 82 4.59 4.93 -5.97
N TYR A 83 5.06 5.93 -6.71
CA TYR A 83 5.39 7.23 -6.13
C TYR A 83 4.17 7.89 -5.44
N GLN A 84 2.96 7.71 -5.99
CA GLN A 84 1.74 8.27 -5.42
C GLN A 84 1.34 7.62 -4.09
N THR A 85 1.68 6.35 -3.86
CA THR A 85 1.38 5.66 -2.59
C THR A 85 2.22 6.16 -1.42
N SER A 86 3.39 6.75 -1.69
CA SER A 86 4.37 7.17 -0.66
C SER A 86 4.85 6.04 0.25
N ILE A 87 4.78 4.78 -0.21
CA ILE A 87 5.12 3.60 0.59
C ILE A 87 6.57 3.64 1.09
N GLY A 88 7.52 4.08 0.24
CA GLY A 88 8.92 4.27 0.64
C GLY A 88 9.07 5.29 1.76
N GLY A 89 8.43 6.46 1.62
CA GLY A 89 8.46 7.49 2.66
C GLY A 89 7.77 7.04 3.96
N PHE A 90 6.74 6.20 3.87
CA PHE A 90 6.11 5.59 5.04
C PHE A 90 7.07 4.63 5.74
N ARG A 91 7.67 3.69 5.01
CA ARG A 91 8.66 2.75 5.55
C ARG A 91 9.80 3.46 6.26
N ASP A 92 10.38 4.49 5.63
CA ASP A 92 11.48 5.26 6.22
C ASP A 92 11.05 6.02 7.49
N THR A 93 9.81 6.50 7.52
CA THR A 93 9.27 7.17 8.71
C THR A 93 9.01 6.19 9.83
N LEU A 94 8.51 5.00 9.52
CA LEU A 94 8.27 3.92 10.46
C LEU A 94 9.59 3.46 11.09
N LYS A 95 10.61 3.16 10.27
CA LYS A 95 11.97 2.80 10.74
C LYS A 95 12.54 3.77 11.78
N ARG A 96 12.31 5.07 11.60
CA ARG A 96 12.83 6.09 12.53
C ARG A 96 12.03 6.24 13.81
N LYS A 97 10.76 5.86 13.82
CA LYS A 97 9.85 6.10 14.96
C LYS A 97 9.68 4.90 15.86
N VAL A 98 9.74 3.71 15.30
CA VAL A 98 9.56 2.46 16.03
C VAL A 98 10.84 2.13 16.80
N SER A 99 10.68 1.68 18.04
CA SER A 99 11.81 1.32 18.92
C SER A 99 12.60 0.15 18.38
N THR A 100 11.91 -0.84 17.81
CA THR A 100 12.54 -2.06 17.29
C THR A 100 11.97 -2.42 15.93
N PRO A 101 12.52 -1.83 14.85
CA PRO A 101 12.19 -2.23 13.49
C PRO A 101 12.87 -3.56 13.14
N LEU A 102 12.10 -4.55 12.70
CA LEU A 102 12.58 -5.87 12.28
C LEU A 102 12.53 -5.95 10.75
N GLU A 103 13.68 -6.12 10.14
CA GLU A 103 13.81 -6.18 8.69
C GLU A 103 13.91 -7.63 8.24
N VAL A 104 12.90 -8.08 7.50
CA VAL A 104 12.86 -9.40 6.88
C VAL A 104 13.43 -9.32 5.47
N ASP A 105 14.24 -10.30 5.09
CA ASP A 105 14.85 -10.35 3.76
C ASP A 105 13.78 -10.37 2.64
N ARG A 106 14.05 -9.67 1.55
CA ARG A 106 13.14 -9.55 0.40
C ARG A 106 12.85 -10.88 -0.30
N PHE A 107 13.74 -11.85 -0.18
CA PHE A 107 13.60 -13.17 -0.81
C PHE A 107 12.87 -14.18 0.09
N THR A 108 12.61 -13.84 1.35
CA THR A 108 11.80 -14.66 2.24
C THR A 108 10.41 -14.82 1.65
N LYS A 109 9.98 -16.07 1.48
CA LYS A 109 8.64 -16.36 0.99
C LYS A 109 7.62 -16.04 2.08
N THR A 110 6.81 -15.03 1.86
CA THR A 110 5.78 -14.58 2.80
C THR A 110 4.35 -14.82 2.31
N THR A 111 4.18 -15.01 0.99
CA THR A 111 2.87 -15.24 0.38
C THR A 111 2.62 -16.73 0.18
N GLY A 112 1.41 -17.17 0.55
CA GLY A 112 1.00 -18.56 0.37
C GLY A 112 1.53 -19.54 1.43
N ILE A 113 1.94 -19.04 2.60
CA ILE A 113 2.32 -19.83 3.76
C ILE A 113 1.27 -19.66 4.85
N CYS A 114 0.81 -20.77 5.41
CA CYS A 114 -0.06 -20.75 6.59
C CYS A 114 0.80 -20.74 7.85
N MET A 115 0.80 -19.63 8.57
CA MET A 115 1.60 -19.49 9.79
C MET A 115 1.12 -20.37 10.95
N TYR A 116 -0.10 -20.92 10.86
CA TYR A 116 -0.68 -21.77 11.89
C TYR A 116 -0.32 -23.25 11.77
N CYS A 117 -0.08 -23.75 10.54
CA CYS A 117 0.23 -25.15 10.32
C CYS A 117 1.45 -25.39 9.41
N GLY A 118 2.13 -24.33 8.97
CA GLY A 118 3.31 -24.39 8.10
C GLY A 118 3.02 -24.80 6.65
N TYR A 119 1.75 -25.07 6.29
CA TYR A 119 1.42 -25.49 4.92
C TYR A 119 1.71 -24.37 3.92
N SER A 120 2.38 -24.73 2.82
CA SER A 120 2.76 -23.80 1.76
C SER A 120 2.08 -24.16 0.46
N LEU A 121 1.44 -23.18 -0.18
CA LEU A 121 0.84 -23.33 -1.49
C LEU A 121 1.23 -22.17 -2.42
N HIS A 122 1.02 -22.36 -3.71
CA HIS A 122 1.17 -21.30 -4.68
C HIS A 122 -0.18 -20.60 -4.89
N LEU A 123 -0.21 -19.27 -4.68
CA LEU A 123 -1.38 -18.44 -4.93
C LEU A 123 -1.19 -17.67 -6.24
N ASN A 124 -2.21 -17.66 -7.08
CA ASN A 124 -2.22 -16.81 -8.26
C ASN A 124 -2.37 -15.34 -7.87
N LEU A 125 -1.87 -14.43 -8.70
CA LEU A 125 -1.96 -12.97 -8.44
C LEU A 125 -3.40 -12.45 -8.33
N SER A 126 -4.35 -13.13 -8.95
CA SER A 126 -5.79 -12.79 -8.90
C SER A 126 -6.48 -13.24 -7.61
N GLU A 127 -5.91 -14.22 -6.90
CA GLU A 127 -6.48 -14.74 -5.66
C GLU A 127 -6.25 -13.77 -4.52
N ARG A 128 -7.33 -13.29 -3.91
CA ARG A 128 -7.29 -12.36 -2.79
C ARG A 128 -7.48 -13.03 -1.45
N VAL A 129 -8.04 -14.23 -1.45
CA VAL A 129 -8.32 -15.02 -0.25
C VAL A 129 -7.38 -16.21 -0.20
N PHE A 130 -6.66 -16.32 0.90
CA PHE A 130 -5.87 -17.49 1.25
C PHE A 130 -6.75 -18.48 1.99
N LYS A 131 -6.89 -19.70 1.46
CA LYS A 131 -7.58 -20.80 2.13
C LYS A 131 -6.60 -21.95 2.32
N CYS A 132 -6.23 -22.24 3.55
CA CYS A 132 -5.31 -23.33 3.86
C CYS A 132 -5.99 -24.69 3.66
N PRO A 133 -5.51 -25.55 2.78
CA PRO A 133 -6.11 -26.88 2.57
C PRO A 133 -5.79 -27.86 3.72
N SER A 134 -4.78 -27.57 4.54
CA SER A 134 -4.37 -28.43 5.66
C SER A 134 -5.21 -28.17 6.91
N CYS A 135 -5.30 -26.90 7.38
CA CYS A 135 -6.02 -26.58 8.61
C CYS A 135 -7.37 -25.88 8.38
N GLY A 136 -7.76 -25.64 7.14
CA GLY A 136 -9.04 -25.03 6.78
C GLY A 136 -9.14 -23.51 7.03
N ARG A 137 -8.09 -22.85 7.57
CA ARG A 137 -8.11 -21.43 7.87
C ARG A 137 -8.28 -20.60 6.61
N VAL A 138 -9.12 -19.57 6.70
CA VAL A 138 -9.41 -18.64 5.61
C VAL A 138 -9.02 -17.23 6.07
N GLN A 139 -8.19 -16.55 5.28
CA GLN A 139 -7.71 -15.20 5.56
C GLN A 139 -7.61 -14.36 4.27
N ASP A 140 -7.59 -13.05 4.39
CA ASP A 140 -7.13 -12.19 3.30
C ASP A 140 -5.66 -12.52 2.99
N ARG A 141 -5.30 -12.53 1.71
CA ARG A 141 -3.94 -12.90 1.26
C ARG A 141 -2.88 -11.93 1.79
N ASP A 142 -3.20 -10.64 1.83
CA ASP A 142 -2.23 -9.61 2.23
C ASP A 142 -2.06 -9.63 3.77
N VAL A 143 -3.14 -9.95 4.52
CA VAL A 143 -3.07 -10.20 5.98
C VAL A 143 -2.25 -11.47 6.27
N SER A 144 -2.48 -12.56 5.53
CA SER A 144 -1.69 -13.79 5.68
C SER A 144 -0.20 -13.55 5.42
N ALA A 145 0.13 -12.72 4.43
CA ALA A 145 1.52 -12.34 4.15
C ALA A 145 2.11 -11.45 5.26
N ALA A 146 1.33 -10.55 5.84
CA ALA A 146 1.77 -9.72 6.98
C ALA A 146 2.11 -10.58 8.20
N ASN A 147 1.29 -11.58 8.52
CA ASN A 147 1.56 -12.52 9.61
C ASN A 147 2.84 -13.34 9.37
N ALA A 148 3.10 -13.71 8.12
CA ALA A 148 4.34 -14.39 7.76
C ALA A 148 5.56 -13.48 7.97
N ILE A 149 5.46 -12.19 7.62
CA ILE A 149 6.52 -11.21 7.84
C ILE A 149 6.74 -11.00 9.36
N GLU A 150 5.67 -10.93 10.14
CA GLU A 150 5.76 -10.80 11.60
C GLU A 150 6.49 -12.00 12.21
N TYR A 151 6.06 -13.22 11.88
CA TYR A 151 6.67 -14.45 12.36
C TYR A 151 8.17 -14.52 12.03
N GLU A 152 8.54 -14.26 10.78
CA GLU A 152 9.94 -14.24 10.37
C GLU A 152 10.74 -13.15 11.10
N GLY A 153 10.16 -11.96 11.27
CA GLY A 153 10.80 -10.87 12.01
C GLY A 153 11.05 -11.24 13.48
N LEU A 154 10.10 -11.88 14.14
CA LEU A 154 10.22 -12.34 15.52
C LEU A 154 11.23 -13.49 15.67
N SER A 155 11.27 -14.42 14.72
CA SER A 155 12.22 -15.53 14.68
C SER A 155 13.67 -15.04 14.64
N LEU A 156 13.93 -13.94 13.91
CA LEU A 156 15.27 -13.34 13.84
C LEU A 156 15.77 -12.82 15.22
N ARG A 157 14.86 -12.61 16.17
CA ARG A 157 15.20 -12.14 17.52
C ARG A 157 15.21 -13.23 18.59
N ASN A 158 14.91 -14.48 18.27
CA ASN A 158 14.68 -15.55 19.26
C ASN A 158 13.61 -15.19 20.30
N VAL A 159 12.66 -14.32 19.95
CA VAL A 159 11.51 -14.01 20.80
C VAL A 159 10.48 -15.10 20.56
N GLY A 160 10.15 -15.87 21.58
CA GLY A 160 9.15 -16.93 21.52
C GLY A 160 7.79 -16.39 21.04
N GLU A 161 7.11 -17.20 20.26
CA GLU A 161 5.90 -16.89 19.51
C GLU A 161 4.76 -16.36 20.39
N THR A 162 4.27 -15.17 20.05
CA THR A 162 2.88 -14.79 20.32
C THR A 162 2.33 -14.20 19.04
N LEU A 163 1.71 -15.05 18.21
CA LEU A 163 0.85 -14.56 17.12
C LEU A 163 -0.36 -13.90 17.78
N ALA A 164 -0.45 -12.60 17.67
CA ALA A 164 -1.59 -11.87 18.16
C ALA A 164 -2.83 -12.17 17.30
N ASP A 165 -4.02 -12.17 17.93
CA ASP A 165 -5.29 -12.33 17.21
C ASP A 165 -5.47 -11.18 16.21
N ASP A 166 -5.47 -11.51 14.91
CA ASP A 166 -5.47 -10.59 13.78
C ASP A 166 -6.61 -9.55 13.78
N ASP A 167 -7.75 -9.91 14.37
CA ASP A 167 -8.96 -9.08 14.32
C ASP A 167 -8.90 -7.84 15.22
N VAL A 168 -8.16 -7.89 16.30
CA VAL A 168 -8.07 -6.78 17.28
C VAL A 168 -7.21 -5.64 16.74
N TYR A 169 -6.10 -5.95 16.09
CA TYR A 169 -5.15 -4.95 15.58
C TYR A 169 -5.69 -4.19 14.36
N THR A 170 -6.36 -4.90 13.46
CA THR A 170 -6.97 -4.29 12.27
C THR A 170 -8.10 -3.34 12.62
N SER A 171 -8.92 -3.68 13.63
CA SER A 171 -10.05 -2.85 14.06
C SER A 171 -9.59 -1.53 14.68
N SER A 172 -8.65 -1.56 15.62
CA SER A 172 -8.12 -0.36 16.29
C SER A 172 -7.37 0.57 15.33
N MET A 173 -6.59 -0.01 14.42
CA MET A 173 -5.89 0.77 13.37
C MET A 173 -6.89 1.42 12.41
N LEU A 174 -7.93 0.72 11.99
CA LEU A 174 -8.98 1.25 11.13
C LEU A 174 -9.74 2.41 11.79
N GLU A 175 -10.06 2.31 13.09
CA GLU A 175 -10.66 3.40 13.85
C GLU A 175 -9.75 4.62 13.91
N TYR A 176 -8.47 4.41 14.19
CA TYR A 176 -7.50 5.49 14.16
C TYR A 176 -7.39 6.14 12.78
N LEU A 177 -7.31 5.36 11.70
CA LEU A 177 -7.29 5.89 10.33
C LEU A 177 -8.54 6.71 10.00
N LYS A 178 -9.72 6.26 10.44
CA LYS A 178 -10.99 7.00 10.28
C LYS A 178 -10.99 8.32 11.05
N SER A 179 -10.22 8.44 12.12
CA SER A 179 -10.10 9.70 12.89
C SER A 179 -9.29 10.77 12.18
N ILE A 180 -8.45 10.40 11.20
CA ILE A 180 -7.62 11.35 10.45
C ILE A 180 -8.45 12.02 9.35
N PRO A 181 -8.68 13.35 9.36
CA PRO A 181 -9.63 14.04 8.46
C PRO A 181 -9.38 13.79 6.97
N HIS A 182 -8.11 13.74 6.55
CA HIS A 182 -7.75 13.53 5.15
C HIS A 182 -7.95 12.09 4.66
N VAL A 183 -7.86 11.11 5.55
CA VAL A 183 -8.06 9.69 5.25
C VAL A 183 -9.54 9.37 5.17
N LYS A 184 -10.37 9.97 6.02
CA LYS A 184 -11.83 9.80 6.01
C LYS A 184 -12.44 10.13 4.64
N ALA A 185 -11.98 11.18 3.97
CA ALA A 185 -12.44 11.57 2.64
C ALA A 185 -12.03 10.55 1.53
N SER A 186 -10.90 9.88 1.69
CA SER A 186 -10.43 8.86 0.74
C SER A 186 -11.17 7.54 0.90
N ILE A 187 -11.42 7.10 2.13
CA ILE A 187 -12.15 5.86 2.44
C ILE A 187 -13.63 5.96 2.00
N ALA A 188 -14.26 7.12 2.19
CA ALA A 188 -15.64 7.35 1.76
C ALA A 188 -15.82 7.33 0.22
N GLY A 189 -14.75 7.55 -0.55
CA GLY A 189 -14.77 7.49 -2.01
C GLY A 189 -14.63 6.08 -2.60
N GLU A 190 -14.12 5.11 -1.83
CA GLU A 190 -13.87 3.74 -2.28
C GLU A 190 -14.98 2.74 -1.91
N ALA A 191 -15.99 3.16 -1.17
CA ALA A 191 -17.16 2.34 -0.82
C ALA A 191 -18.13 2.09 -2.00
N ARG A 192 -17.65 2.16 -3.24
CA ARG A 192 -18.33 1.56 -4.40
C ARG A 192 -17.93 0.10 -4.46
N SER A 193 -18.82 -0.77 -3.98
CA SER A 193 -18.78 -2.22 -4.15
C SER A 193 -18.29 -2.60 -5.54
N PRO A 194 -17.36 -3.56 -5.68
CA PRO A 194 -17.08 -4.14 -6.96
C PRO A 194 -18.39 -4.76 -7.48
N LYS A 195 -18.81 -4.38 -8.67
CA LYS A 195 -19.92 -5.02 -9.36
C LYS A 195 -19.59 -6.51 -9.41
N GLN A 196 -20.40 -7.34 -8.75
CA GLN A 196 -20.44 -8.76 -9.01
C GLN A 196 -20.75 -8.93 -10.51
N THR A 197 -19.72 -9.30 -11.26
CA THR A 197 -19.93 -9.88 -12.57
C THR A 197 -20.41 -11.30 -12.34
N ASP A 198 -21.69 -11.53 -12.58
CA ASP A 198 -22.28 -12.86 -12.64
C ASP A 198 -21.50 -13.66 -13.70
N VAL A 199 -20.60 -14.52 -13.24
CA VAL A 199 -20.02 -15.55 -14.09
C VAL A 199 -21.10 -16.65 -14.18
N ALA A 200 -21.88 -16.58 -15.25
CA ALA A 200 -22.78 -17.66 -15.61
C ALA A 200 -21.98 -18.96 -15.71
N GLN A 201 -22.38 -19.93 -14.91
CA GLN A 201 -21.90 -21.31 -14.98
C GLN A 201 -22.45 -21.92 -16.28
N GLU A 202 -21.64 -21.98 -17.31
CA GLU A 202 -21.87 -22.89 -18.42
C GLU A 202 -21.34 -24.27 -18.04
N ALA A 203 -22.27 -25.16 -17.74
CA ALA A 203 -21.99 -26.58 -17.60
C ALA A 203 -21.60 -27.19 -18.97
N PRO A 204 -20.53 -27.98 -19.06
CA PRO A 204 -20.23 -28.71 -20.30
C PRO A 204 -21.23 -29.83 -20.51
N SER A 205 -22.04 -29.72 -21.56
CA SER A 205 -22.89 -30.80 -22.05
C SER A 205 -22.03 -31.95 -22.54
N ALA A 206 -22.10 -33.10 -21.86
CA ALA A 206 -21.56 -34.36 -22.34
C ALA A 206 -22.30 -34.75 -23.63
N ARG A 207 -21.61 -34.83 -24.74
CA ARG A 207 -22.05 -35.58 -25.91
C ARG A 207 -21.48 -36.97 -25.83
N ILE A 208 -22.38 -37.92 -25.58
CA ILE A 208 -22.16 -39.35 -25.84
C ILE A 208 -22.46 -39.56 -27.33
N GLY A 209 -21.56 -40.22 -28.02
CA GLY A 209 -21.66 -40.66 -29.35
C GLY A 209 -20.39 -41.39 -29.76
#